data_29f5a2258381181a1d34663a1bad8933
#
_entry.id   29f5a2258381181a1d34663a1bad8933
#
_cell.length_a   1.000
_cell.length_b   1.000
_cell.length_c   1.000
_cell.angle_alpha   90.00
_cell.angle_beta   90.00
_cell.angle_gamma   90.00
#
_symmetry.space_group_name_H-M   'P 1'
#
loop_
_entity.id
_entity.type
_entity.pdbx_description
1 polymer ?
#
loop_
_entity_poly.entity_id
_entity_poly.type
_entity_poly.pdbx_seq_one_letter_code
_entity_poly.pdbx_strand_id
1 'polypeptide(L)'
;MRIALLTRAGTRLYSNRRLIEAAKARGHEIQVVPTLQCYMDIATHQPSVHLKGEELPPFDAVIPRIGASVTFYGCAVLRQFEMMGAYPLNESVAITRSRDKLRSMQILARAGIGLPLTGFANSTDDTDDLIKIVGGAPLVVKLLEGTQGKGIVLAETRKAAETIIDAFRQLRANFLVQEFIKEAGGSDIRALVVGEKVVAAMMRTAREGEFRSNLHRGGTAALVRLTPEERSTAVRSARKMGLNVAGVDILRSNHGPVVMEVNSSPGLEGIEAATGKDVAGLIIQFIERNAKPNKTRTRGSG
;
A
#
# COMPACT_ATOMS: atom_id res chain seq x y z
N MET A 1 6.64 -1.58 -25.95
CA MET A 1 6.53 -0.36 -25.11
C MET A 1 7.83 -0.12 -24.38
N ARG A 2 8.14 1.14 -24.15
CA ARG A 2 9.21 1.56 -23.25
C ARG A 2 8.62 1.86 -21.86
N ILE A 3 9.06 1.11 -20.85
CA ILE A 3 8.52 1.16 -19.49
C ILE A 3 9.59 1.67 -18.53
N ALA A 4 9.25 2.66 -17.67
CA ALA A 4 10.10 3.07 -16.57
C ALA A 4 9.73 2.29 -15.30
N LEU A 5 10.71 1.68 -14.64
CA LEU A 5 10.56 1.15 -13.29
C LEU A 5 11.15 2.16 -12.30
N LEU A 6 10.27 2.98 -11.72
CA LEU A 6 10.65 4.05 -10.79
C LEU A 6 10.86 3.48 -9.38
N THR A 7 12.10 3.37 -8.93
CA THR A 7 12.44 2.69 -7.67
C THR A 7 13.71 3.24 -7.00
N ARG A 8 13.75 3.24 -5.66
CA ARG A 8 14.97 3.53 -4.91
C ARG A 8 15.93 2.33 -4.83
N ALA A 9 15.37 1.12 -4.82
CA ALA A 9 16.13 -0.09 -4.48
C ALA A 9 16.78 -0.80 -5.69
N GLY A 10 16.62 -0.27 -6.90
CA GLY A 10 17.15 -0.89 -8.11
C GLY A 10 16.64 -2.33 -8.28
N THR A 11 17.53 -3.22 -8.75
CA THR A 11 17.22 -4.64 -9.00
C THR A 11 17.36 -5.53 -7.76
N ARG A 12 17.76 -5.00 -6.60
CA ARG A 12 18.00 -5.78 -5.38
C ARG A 12 16.74 -6.47 -4.85
N LEU A 13 15.57 -5.82 -5.00
CA LEU A 13 14.30 -6.37 -4.53
C LEU A 13 13.75 -7.41 -5.50
N TYR A 14 13.29 -8.54 -4.95
CA TYR A 14 12.62 -9.60 -5.70
C TYR A 14 11.55 -9.06 -6.65
N SER A 15 10.63 -8.24 -6.15
CA SER A 15 9.53 -7.68 -6.94
C SER A 15 10.01 -6.89 -8.15
N ASN A 16 11.14 -6.15 -8.02
CA ASN A 16 11.69 -5.38 -9.13
C ASN A 16 12.28 -6.31 -10.19
N ARG A 17 13.04 -7.35 -9.78
CA ARG A 17 13.56 -8.35 -10.72
C ARG A 17 12.44 -9.03 -11.49
N ARG A 18 11.39 -9.50 -10.78
CA ARG A 18 10.24 -10.16 -11.39
C ARG A 18 9.53 -9.28 -12.42
N LEU A 19 9.32 -7.99 -12.11
CA LEU A 19 8.71 -7.04 -13.04
C LEU A 19 9.59 -6.81 -14.29
N ILE A 20 10.91 -6.73 -14.12
CA ILE A 20 11.85 -6.60 -15.23
C ILE A 20 11.83 -7.85 -16.11
N GLU A 21 11.91 -9.04 -15.51
CA GLU A 21 11.85 -10.33 -16.20
C GLU A 21 10.55 -10.47 -16.99
N ALA A 22 9.41 -10.19 -16.36
CA ALA A 22 8.10 -10.27 -16.98
C ALA A 22 7.95 -9.28 -18.15
N ALA A 23 8.43 -8.05 -18.01
CA ALA A 23 8.39 -7.08 -19.10
C ALA A 23 9.25 -7.51 -20.29
N LYS A 24 10.48 -7.96 -20.05
CA LYS A 24 11.39 -8.46 -21.10
C LYS A 24 10.84 -9.70 -21.80
N ALA A 25 10.32 -10.67 -21.04
CA ALA A 25 9.71 -11.88 -21.59
C ALA A 25 8.52 -11.60 -22.52
N ARG A 26 7.89 -10.42 -22.37
CA ARG A 26 6.78 -9.95 -23.21
C ARG A 26 7.22 -8.96 -24.30
N GLY A 27 8.54 -8.83 -24.55
CA GLY A 27 9.10 -8.00 -25.62
C GLY A 27 9.07 -6.48 -25.32
N HIS A 28 9.03 -6.08 -24.06
CA HIS A 28 9.09 -4.66 -23.68
C HIS A 28 10.49 -4.23 -23.30
N GLU A 29 10.85 -3.00 -23.64
CA GLU A 29 12.01 -2.30 -23.10
C GLU A 29 11.65 -1.80 -21.69
N ILE A 30 12.43 -2.17 -20.68
CA ILE A 30 12.23 -1.67 -19.31
C ILE A 30 13.51 -1.06 -18.77
N GLN A 31 13.42 0.19 -18.33
CA GLN A 31 14.52 0.94 -17.74
C GLN A 31 14.28 1.14 -16.25
N VAL A 32 15.30 0.82 -15.44
CA VAL A 32 15.29 1.14 -14.00
C VAL A 32 15.64 2.60 -13.83
N VAL A 33 14.71 3.35 -13.24
CA VAL A 33 14.87 4.79 -12.96
C VAL A 33 15.03 4.99 -11.45
N PRO A 34 16.24 5.36 -10.98
CA PRO A 34 16.50 5.55 -9.54
C PRO A 34 15.82 6.83 -9.05
N THR A 35 14.72 6.69 -8.35
CA THR A 35 13.82 7.77 -7.91
C THR A 35 14.54 8.98 -7.30
N LEU A 36 15.50 8.74 -6.40
CA LEU A 36 16.18 9.82 -5.66
C LEU A 36 17.32 10.49 -6.44
N GLN A 37 17.67 9.98 -7.62
CA GLN A 37 18.69 10.57 -8.51
C GLN A 37 18.06 11.37 -9.66
N CYS A 38 16.73 11.29 -9.79
CA CYS A 38 16.01 12.11 -10.76
C CYS A 38 15.92 13.55 -10.27
N TYR A 39 15.94 14.49 -11.21
CA TYR A 39 15.53 15.87 -11.01
C TYR A 39 14.63 16.29 -12.18
N MET A 40 13.85 17.33 -11.96
CA MET A 40 12.74 17.70 -12.86
C MET A 40 12.92 19.15 -13.33
N ASP A 41 12.70 19.37 -14.62
CA ASP A 41 12.44 20.70 -15.14
C ASP A 41 10.92 20.92 -15.24
N ILE A 42 10.44 21.93 -14.51
CA ILE A 42 9.01 22.27 -14.45
C ILE A 42 8.75 23.45 -15.39
N ALA A 43 9.15 23.28 -16.66
CA ALA A 43 8.95 24.29 -17.67
C ALA A 43 7.53 24.25 -18.26
N THR A 44 7.02 25.41 -18.61
CA THR A 44 5.71 25.54 -19.26
C THR A 44 5.73 24.83 -20.62
N HIS A 45 4.79 23.90 -20.82
CA HIS A 45 4.58 23.10 -22.04
C HIS A 45 5.67 22.05 -22.35
N GLN A 46 6.80 22.04 -21.65
CA GLN A 46 7.89 21.08 -21.89
C GLN A 46 8.44 20.52 -20.58
N PRO A 47 7.60 19.89 -19.74
CA PRO A 47 8.08 19.27 -18.52
C PRO A 47 9.02 18.11 -18.85
N SER A 48 10.13 17.98 -18.14
CA SER A 48 11.09 16.90 -18.36
C SER A 48 11.59 16.30 -17.04
N VAL A 49 12.13 15.09 -17.10
CA VAL A 49 12.81 14.40 -16.00
C VAL A 49 14.23 14.09 -16.45
N HIS A 50 15.19 14.42 -15.62
CA HIS A 50 16.60 14.23 -15.87
C HIS A 50 17.21 13.22 -14.90
N LEU A 51 18.25 12.54 -15.38
CA LEU A 51 19.07 11.61 -14.60
C LEU A 51 20.53 11.73 -15.03
N LYS A 52 21.44 12.00 -14.10
CA LYS A 52 22.88 12.09 -14.34
C LYS A 52 23.28 13.11 -15.44
N GLY A 53 22.59 14.22 -15.52
CA GLY A 53 22.88 15.28 -16.50
C GLY A 53 22.12 15.15 -17.81
N GLU A 54 21.45 14.04 -18.05
CA GLU A 54 20.75 13.79 -19.31
C GLU A 54 19.21 13.76 -19.10
N GLU A 55 18.48 14.23 -20.07
CA GLU A 55 17.03 14.11 -20.12
C GLU A 55 16.64 12.66 -20.38
N LEU A 56 15.70 12.16 -19.58
CA LEU A 56 15.17 10.83 -19.80
C LEU A 56 14.23 10.80 -21.02
N PRO A 57 14.30 9.73 -21.84
CA PRO A 57 13.43 9.59 -22.99
C PRO A 57 11.97 9.44 -22.56
N PRO A 58 11.01 9.70 -23.48
CA PRO A 58 9.61 9.45 -23.21
C PRO A 58 9.34 7.97 -22.93
N PHE A 59 8.48 7.69 -21.94
CA PHE A 59 8.03 6.35 -21.59
C PHE A 59 6.55 6.18 -21.91
N ASP A 60 6.17 4.99 -22.37
CA ASP A 60 4.76 4.63 -22.57
C ASP A 60 4.07 4.40 -21.22
N ALA A 61 4.79 3.83 -20.27
CA ALA A 61 4.27 3.54 -18.94
C ALA A 61 5.34 3.68 -17.84
N VAL A 62 4.87 3.97 -16.61
CA VAL A 62 5.71 4.02 -15.41
C VAL A 62 5.16 3.05 -14.37
N ILE A 63 6.03 2.19 -13.85
CA ILE A 63 5.74 1.30 -12.72
C ILE A 63 6.33 1.92 -11.44
N PRO A 64 5.53 2.54 -10.57
CA PRO A 64 6.03 3.15 -9.34
C PRO A 64 6.25 2.08 -8.26
N ARG A 65 7.49 1.96 -7.80
CA ARG A 65 7.89 1.15 -6.64
C ARG A 65 8.36 2.08 -5.53
N ILE A 66 7.45 2.97 -5.11
CA ILE A 66 7.70 4.05 -4.16
C ILE A 66 7.47 3.52 -2.73
N GLY A 67 8.52 3.48 -1.94
CA GLY A 67 8.47 3.12 -0.52
C GLY A 67 8.02 4.29 0.37
N ALA A 68 7.62 4.00 1.62
CA ALA A 68 7.10 5.01 2.55
C ALA A 68 8.08 6.18 2.80
N SER A 69 9.37 5.87 2.99
CA SER A 69 10.39 6.88 3.29
C SER A 69 10.70 7.86 2.16
N VAL A 70 10.19 7.61 0.94
CA VAL A 70 10.44 8.42 -0.25
C VAL A 70 9.13 8.83 -0.95
N THR A 71 8.01 8.78 -0.22
CA THR A 71 6.69 9.02 -0.80
C THR A 71 6.59 10.41 -1.42
N PHE A 72 7.02 11.45 -0.73
CA PHE A 72 6.94 12.83 -1.22
C PHE A 72 7.67 12.98 -2.56
N TYR A 73 8.97 12.72 -2.56
CA TYR A 73 9.79 12.91 -3.75
C TYR A 73 9.45 11.93 -4.88
N GLY A 74 9.19 10.65 -4.51
CA GLY A 74 8.80 9.64 -5.49
C GLY A 74 7.50 9.95 -6.20
N CYS A 75 6.50 10.47 -5.48
CA CYS A 75 5.25 10.91 -6.09
C CYS A 75 5.40 12.20 -6.90
N ALA A 76 6.33 13.10 -6.53
CA ALA A 76 6.65 14.28 -7.34
C ALA A 76 7.24 13.88 -8.70
N VAL A 77 8.25 12.99 -8.71
CA VAL A 77 8.84 12.47 -9.96
C VAL A 77 7.81 11.71 -10.78
N LEU A 78 6.98 10.87 -10.16
CA LEU A 78 5.91 10.16 -10.86
C LEU A 78 4.91 11.12 -11.51
N ARG A 79 4.52 12.18 -10.80
CA ARG A 79 3.60 13.21 -11.32
C ARG A 79 4.19 13.94 -12.51
N GLN A 80 5.50 14.17 -12.51
CA GLN A 80 6.18 14.76 -13.68
C GLN A 80 6.03 13.84 -14.91
N PHE A 81 6.25 12.53 -14.76
CA PHE A 81 5.99 11.57 -15.83
C PHE A 81 4.52 11.54 -16.27
N GLU A 82 3.56 11.67 -15.33
CA GLU A 82 2.14 11.78 -15.65
C GLU A 82 1.86 13.01 -16.51
N MET A 83 2.47 14.17 -16.21
CA MET A 83 2.37 15.41 -16.98
C MET A 83 3.05 15.32 -18.34
N MET A 84 4.10 14.50 -18.48
CA MET A 84 4.75 14.18 -19.76
C MET A 84 3.94 13.18 -20.60
N GLY A 85 2.76 12.74 -20.12
CA GLY A 85 1.86 11.85 -20.83
C GLY A 85 2.11 10.35 -20.63
N ALA A 86 3.08 9.94 -19.83
CA ALA A 86 3.33 8.54 -19.53
C ALA A 86 2.18 7.93 -18.69
N TYR A 87 1.76 6.70 -19.03
CA TYR A 87 0.74 5.98 -18.26
C TYR A 87 1.30 5.48 -16.92
N PRO A 88 0.81 5.96 -15.75
CA PRO A 88 1.23 5.42 -14.46
C PRO A 88 0.45 4.15 -14.13
N LEU A 89 1.12 3.08 -13.74
CA LEU A 89 0.44 1.88 -13.23
C LEU A 89 -0.47 2.21 -12.03
N ASN A 90 0.04 3.02 -11.12
CA ASN A 90 -0.71 3.68 -10.05
C ASN A 90 -0.39 5.17 -10.09
N GLU A 91 -1.41 6.02 -10.04
CA GLU A 91 -1.23 7.47 -10.04
C GLU A 91 -0.61 7.99 -8.74
N SER A 92 0.15 9.07 -8.84
CA SER A 92 0.82 9.72 -7.71
C SER A 92 -0.16 10.08 -6.58
N VAL A 93 -1.33 10.60 -6.93
CA VAL A 93 -2.39 10.94 -6.00
C VAL A 93 -2.99 9.70 -5.29
N ALA A 94 -3.11 8.58 -5.97
CA ALA A 94 -3.60 7.34 -5.39
C ALA A 94 -2.57 6.73 -4.40
N ILE A 95 -1.29 6.84 -4.74
CA ILE A 95 -0.19 6.42 -3.86
C ILE A 95 -0.19 7.27 -2.59
N THR A 96 -0.28 8.60 -2.69
CA THR A 96 -0.32 9.47 -1.51
C THR A 96 -1.52 9.21 -0.63
N ARG A 97 -2.72 8.99 -1.20
CA ARG A 97 -3.93 8.60 -0.44
C ARG A 97 -3.74 7.32 0.35
N SER A 98 -3.15 6.30 -0.26
CA SER A 98 -2.95 5.00 0.41
C SER A 98 -1.83 5.03 1.46
N ARG A 99 -0.89 5.96 1.35
CA ARG A 99 0.20 6.15 2.32
C ARG A 99 -0.24 6.88 3.58
N ASP A 100 -1.20 7.76 3.46
CA ASP A 100 -1.83 8.44 4.58
C ASP A 100 -2.85 7.49 5.22
N LYS A 101 -2.48 6.86 6.33
CA LYS A 101 -3.31 5.86 7.03
C LYS A 101 -4.66 6.43 7.46
N LEU A 102 -4.66 7.65 8.00
CA LEU A 102 -5.89 8.28 8.47
C LEU A 102 -6.83 8.58 7.30
N ARG A 103 -6.32 9.24 6.27
CA ARG A 103 -7.08 9.54 5.05
C ARG A 103 -7.58 8.27 4.36
N SER A 104 -6.75 7.22 4.29
CA SER A 104 -7.13 5.93 3.73
C SER A 104 -8.35 5.35 4.46
N MET A 105 -8.32 5.31 5.80
CA MET A 105 -9.45 4.82 6.61
C MET A 105 -10.70 5.65 6.42
N GLN A 106 -10.59 7.00 6.42
CA GLN A 106 -11.73 7.89 6.20
C GLN A 106 -12.40 7.65 4.83
N ILE A 107 -11.61 7.45 3.76
CA ILE A 107 -12.12 7.15 2.42
C ILE A 107 -12.82 5.79 2.39
N LEU A 108 -12.24 4.77 3.00
CA LEU A 108 -12.80 3.41 3.05
C LEU A 108 -14.08 3.38 3.88
N ALA A 109 -14.09 4.03 5.05
CA ALA A 109 -15.27 4.16 5.91
C ALA A 109 -16.44 4.83 5.16
N ARG A 110 -16.18 5.97 4.51
CA ARG A 110 -17.19 6.66 3.68
C ARG A 110 -17.73 5.79 2.54
N ALA A 111 -16.92 4.85 2.05
CA ALA A 111 -17.33 3.92 0.99
C ALA A 111 -18.10 2.69 1.50
N GLY A 112 -18.38 2.60 2.80
CA GLY A 112 -19.04 1.45 3.41
C GLY A 112 -18.20 0.17 3.33
N ILE A 113 -16.88 0.29 3.45
CA ILE A 113 -15.96 -0.84 3.52
C ILE A 113 -15.68 -1.12 4.99
N GLY A 114 -15.81 -2.38 5.40
CA GLY A 114 -15.56 -2.81 6.78
C GLY A 114 -14.14 -2.45 7.23
N LEU A 115 -14.04 -1.84 8.40
CA LEU A 115 -12.79 -1.47 9.07
C LEU A 115 -12.88 -1.89 10.52
N PRO A 116 -11.77 -2.19 11.19
CA PRO A 116 -11.76 -2.23 12.65
C PRO A 116 -12.20 -0.87 13.20
N LEU A 117 -12.96 -0.85 14.29
CA LEU A 117 -13.31 0.41 14.97
C LEU A 117 -12.04 1.21 15.22
N THR A 118 -12.02 2.46 14.80
CA THR A 118 -10.80 3.29 14.81
C THR A 118 -11.10 4.65 15.38
N GLY A 119 -10.33 5.05 16.38
CA GLY A 119 -10.34 6.37 16.98
C GLY A 119 -9.06 7.14 16.69
N PHE A 120 -9.18 8.46 16.55
CA PHE A 120 -8.06 9.40 16.41
C PHE A 120 -8.39 10.67 17.17
N ALA A 121 -7.49 11.10 18.04
CA ALA A 121 -7.62 12.38 18.75
C ALA A 121 -6.24 13.00 18.95
N ASN A 122 -6.23 14.32 19.04
CA ASN A 122 -5.03 15.11 19.32
C ASN A 122 -4.95 15.58 20.79
N SER A 123 -6.09 15.70 21.49
CA SER A 123 -6.14 16.10 22.90
C SER A 123 -5.84 14.95 23.87
N THR A 124 -5.26 15.27 25.02
CA THR A 124 -5.05 14.33 26.12
C THR A 124 -6.35 14.02 26.88
N ASP A 125 -7.30 14.93 26.87
CA ASP A 125 -8.56 14.81 27.62
C ASP A 125 -9.50 13.75 27.03
N ASP A 126 -9.26 13.34 25.77
CA ASP A 126 -10.09 12.40 25.02
C ASP A 126 -9.63 10.93 25.17
N THR A 127 -8.68 10.61 26.05
CA THR A 127 -8.12 9.24 26.13
C THR A 127 -9.19 8.21 26.47
N ASP A 128 -10.06 8.50 27.42
CA ASP A 128 -11.14 7.60 27.84
C ASP A 128 -12.15 7.38 26.71
N ASP A 129 -12.49 8.42 25.97
CA ASP A 129 -13.45 8.33 24.88
C ASP A 129 -12.84 7.59 23.68
N LEU A 130 -11.56 7.78 23.38
CA LEU A 130 -10.86 6.97 22.38
C LEU A 130 -10.91 5.46 22.69
N ILE A 131 -10.66 5.10 23.94
CA ILE A 131 -10.71 3.69 24.39
C ILE A 131 -12.15 3.15 24.26
N LYS A 132 -13.17 3.94 24.63
CA LYS A 132 -14.58 3.56 24.49
C LYS A 132 -15.02 3.38 23.03
N ILE A 133 -14.62 4.31 22.14
CA ILE A 133 -14.96 4.27 20.70
C ILE A 133 -14.53 2.96 20.06
N VAL A 134 -13.38 2.41 20.44
CA VAL A 134 -12.85 1.15 19.87
C VAL A 134 -13.30 -0.09 20.63
N GLY A 135 -14.25 0.03 21.58
CA GLY A 135 -14.83 -1.10 22.31
C GLY A 135 -14.03 -1.54 23.54
N GLY A 136 -13.05 -0.74 23.98
CA GLY A 136 -12.23 -1.06 25.15
C GLY A 136 -10.99 -1.91 24.83
N ALA A 137 -10.32 -2.38 25.88
CA ALA A 137 -9.17 -3.28 25.74
C ALA A 137 -9.61 -4.75 25.63
N PRO A 138 -8.84 -5.61 24.90
CA PRO A 138 -7.58 -5.28 24.24
C PRO A 138 -7.77 -4.43 22.98
N LEU A 139 -6.85 -3.51 22.74
CA LEU A 139 -6.85 -2.62 21.59
C LEU A 139 -5.44 -2.44 21.01
N VAL A 140 -5.36 -1.91 19.80
CA VAL A 140 -4.08 -1.68 19.13
C VAL A 140 -3.83 -0.18 18.97
N VAL A 141 -2.66 0.29 19.43
CA VAL A 141 -2.20 1.66 19.17
C VAL A 141 -1.18 1.63 18.03
N LYS A 142 -1.39 2.46 17.01
CA LYS A 142 -0.56 2.47 15.77
C LYS A 142 -0.05 3.86 15.48
N LEU A 143 1.26 4.03 15.35
CA LEU A 143 1.84 5.27 14.84
C LEU A 143 1.43 5.49 13.37
N LEU A 144 1.06 6.73 13.02
CA LEU A 144 0.72 7.08 11.64
C LEU A 144 1.93 6.93 10.70
N GLU A 145 3.12 7.28 11.15
CA GLU A 145 4.36 7.23 10.36
C GLU A 145 5.07 5.87 10.41
N GLY A 146 4.55 4.90 11.17
CA GLY A 146 5.12 3.55 11.29
C GLY A 146 4.98 2.73 10.01
N THR A 147 5.98 1.89 9.71
CA THR A 147 5.99 0.96 8.57
C THR A 147 6.44 -0.43 9.00
N GLN A 148 6.06 -1.48 8.24
CA GLN A 148 6.46 -2.88 8.48
C GLN A 148 6.16 -3.38 9.90
N GLY A 149 5.05 -2.94 10.50
CA GLY A 149 4.67 -3.31 11.86
C GLY A 149 5.50 -2.63 12.97
N LYS A 150 6.34 -1.65 12.64
CA LYS A 150 7.00 -0.79 13.63
C LYS A 150 6.01 0.27 14.12
N GLY A 151 6.04 0.57 15.44
CA GLY A 151 5.10 1.52 16.03
C GLY A 151 3.67 1.00 16.14
N ILE A 152 3.49 -0.33 16.22
CA ILE A 152 2.21 -0.99 16.50
C ILE A 152 2.35 -1.72 17.83
N VAL A 153 1.49 -1.39 18.78
CA VAL A 153 1.49 -1.94 20.14
C VAL A 153 0.10 -2.47 20.47
N LEU A 154 0.05 -3.71 20.96
CA LEU A 154 -1.17 -4.29 21.56
C LEU A 154 -1.23 -3.90 23.03
N ALA A 155 -2.31 -3.27 23.44
CA ALA A 155 -2.62 -2.97 24.83
C ALA A 155 -3.69 -3.96 25.32
N GLU A 156 -3.30 -4.91 26.14
CA GLU A 156 -4.19 -5.97 26.61
C GLU A 156 -5.17 -5.49 27.69
N THR A 157 -4.80 -4.43 28.40
CA THR A 157 -5.60 -3.84 29.47
C THR A 157 -5.82 -2.36 29.25
N ARG A 158 -6.89 -1.80 29.86
CA ARG A 158 -7.16 -0.36 29.83
C ARG A 158 -5.97 0.46 30.33
N LYS A 159 -5.38 0.06 31.46
CA LYS A 159 -4.23 0.75 32.04
C LYS A 159 -3.01 0.75 31.13
N ALA A 160 -2.75 -0.36 30.43
CA ALA A 160 -1.69 -0.42 29.42
C ALA A 160 -1.99 0.52 28.23
N ALA A 161 -3.26 0.58 27.78
CA ALA A 161 -3.67 1.49 26.71
C ALA A 161 -3.46 2.96 27.08
N GLU A 162 -3.91 3.37 28.27
CA GLU A 162 -3.69 4.72 28.81
C GLU A 162 -2.20 5.07 28.83
N THR A 163 -1.37 4.20 29.38
CA THR A 163 0.09 4.40 29.49
C THR A 163 0.75 4.57 28.10
N ILE A 164 0.36 3.75 27.11
CA ILE A 164 0.92 3.81 25.76
C ILE A 164 0.48 5.09 25.06
N ILE A 165 -0.79 5.46 25.19
CA ILE A 165 -1.35 6.69 24.61
C ILE A 165 -0.62 7.92 25.18
N ASP A 166 -0.44 7.98 26.49
CA ASP A 166 0.25 9.08 27.16
C ASP A 166 1.72 9.17 26.71
N ALA A 167 2.41 8.03 26.60
CA ALA A 167 3.79 7.99 26.12
C ALA A 167 3.90 8.53 24.68
N PHE A 168 2.99 8.15 23.77
CA PHE A 168 3.01 8.64 22.40
C PHE A 168 2.69 10.13 22.30
N ARG A 169 1.79 10.64 23.14
CA ARG A 169 1.48 12.07 23.22
C ARG A 169 2.66 12.89 23.72
N GLN A 170 3.35 12.42 24.78
CA GLN A 170 4.57 13.10 25.28
C GLN A 170 5.64 13.20 24.18
N LEU A 171 5.74 12.19 23.31
CA LEU A 171 6.62 12.20 22.13
C LEU A 171 6.07 13.04 20.97
N ARG A 172 4.90 13.67 21.13
CA ARG A 172 4.18 14.40 20.05
C ARG A 172 3.98 13.56 18.78
N ALA A 173 3.82 12.24 18.94
CA ALA A 173 3.62 11.33 17.83
C ALA A 173 2.14 11.24 17.47
N ASN A 174 1.83 11.31 16.19
CA ASN A 174 0.48 11.04 15.70
C ASN A 174 0.21 9.53 15.68
N PHE A 175 -0.90 9.09 16.26
CA PHE A 175 -1.27 7.67 16.37
C PHE A 175 -2.78 7.47 16.20
N LEU A 176 -3.14 6.23 15.85
CA LEU A 176 -4.51 5.71 15.85
C LEU A 176 -4.68 4.74 17.01
N VAL A 177 -5.87 4.73 17.60
CA VAL A 177 -6.34 3.65 18.49
C VAL A 177 -7.33 2.82 17.70
N GLN A 178 -7.18 1.49 17.75
CA GLN A 178 -7.96 0.60 16.92
C GLN A 178 -8.40 -0.64 17.67
N GLU A 179 -9.62 -1.11 17.38
CA GLU A 179 -10.12 -2.40 17.84
C GLU A 179 -9.14 -3.53 17.56
N PHE A 180 -8.95 -4.43 18.52
CA PHE A 180 -8.20 -5.66 18.30
C PHE A 180 -9.14 -6.79 17.87
N ILE A 181 -8.99 -7.26 16.64
CA ILE A 181 -9.80 -8.36 16.09
C ILE A 181 -9.24 -9.69 16.61
N LYS A 182 -9.75 -10.14 17.75
CA LYS A 182 -9.29 -11.38 18.44
C LYS A 182 -9.47 -12.62 17.59
N GLU A 183 -10.61 -12.70 16.90
CA GLU A 183 -11.00 -13.83 16.07
C GLU A 183 -10.13 -14.05 14.85
N ALA A 184 -9.36 -13.06 14.45
CA ALA A 184 -8.35 -13.21 13.41
C ALA A 184 -7.17 -14.10 13.84
N GLY A 185 -6.98 -14.34 15.16
CA GLY A 185 -6.01 -15.30 15.69
C GLY A 185 -4.57 -15.04 15.25
N GLY A 186 -4.15 -13.78 15.12
CA GLY A 186 -2.81 -13.42 14.61
C GLY A 186 -2.61 -13.68 13.11
N SER A 187 -3.70 -13.88 12.36
CA SER A 187 -3.65 -14.11 10.92
C SER A 187 -4.32 -12.98 10.16
N ASP A 188 -3.81 -12.68 8.98
CA ASP A 188 -4.45 -11.77 8.03
C ASP A 188 -4.37 -12.30 6.60
N ILE A 189 -5.26 -11.81 5.76
CA ILE A 189 -5.28 -12.10 4.34
C ILE A 189 -4.62 -10.95 3.59
N ARG A 190 -3.61 -11.25 2.77
CA ARG A 190 -3.16 -10.33 1.74
C ARG A 190 -3.78 -10.70 0.40
N ALA A 191 -4.73 -9.90 -0.06
CA ALA A 191 -5.32 -10.00 -1.39
C ALA A 191 -4.59 -9.06 -2.36
N LEU A 192 -4.05 -9.61 -3.45
CA LEU A 192 -3.44 -8.81 -4.51
C LEU A 192 -4.45 -8.51 -5.61
N VAL A 193 -4.72 -7.23 -5.78
CA VAL A 193 -5.64 -6.70 -6.80
C VAL A 193 -4.83 -6.19 -7.97
N VAL A 194 -5.25 -6.58 -9.19
CA VAL A 194 -4.76 -6.00 -10.46
C VAL A 194 -5.99 -5.63 -11.29
N GLY A 195 -6.17 -4.35 -11.54
CA GLY A 195 -7.37 -3.81 -12.14
C GLY A 195 -8.61 -4.06 -11.28
N GLU A 196 -9.55 -4.81 -11.81
CA GLU A 196 -10.83 -5.12 -11.13
C GLU A 196 -10.89 -6.55 -10.57
N LYS A 197 -9.75 -7.22 -10.43
CA LYS A 197 -9.71 -8.62 -10.00
C LYS A 197 -8.67 -8.85 -8.91
N VAL A 198 -9.01 -9.69 -7.95
CA VAL A 198 -8.01 -10.31 -7.08
C VAL A 198 -7.34 -11.43 -7.87
N VAL A 199 -6.05 -11.25 -8.19
CA VAL A 199 -5.28 -12.20 -8.98
C VAL A 199 -4.61 -13.28 -8.12
N ALA A 200 -4.27 -12.95 -6.88
CA ALA A 200 -3.67 -13.87 -5.92
C ALA A 200 -4.07 -13.48 -4.49
N ALA A 201 -4.11 -14.45 -3.58
CA ALA A 201 -4.33 -14.19 -2.17
C ALA A 201 -3.54 -15.20 -1.32
N MET A 202 -3.00 -14.72 -0.19
CA MET A 202 -2.31 -15.53 0.80
C MET A 202 -2.82 -15.19 2.20
N MET A 203 -2.89 -16.20 3.06
CA MET A 203 -3.01 -16.04 4.51
C MET A 203 -1.61 -15.86 5.08
N ARG A 204 -1.41 -14.83 5.88
CA ARG A 204 -0.19 -14.67 6.66
C ARG A 204 -0.54 -14.97 8.12
N THR A 205 0.27 -15.76 8.78
CA THR A 205 0.06 -16.13 10.18
C THR A 205 1.29 -15.74 10.98
N ALA A 206 1.08 -15.04 12.07
CA ALA A 206 2.11 -14.66 13.01
C ALA A 206 2.75 -15.90 13.66
N ARG A 207 4.00 -15.78 14.09
CA ARG A 207 4.61 -16.81 14.94
C ARG A 207 3.93 -16.80 16.32
N GLU A 208 4.05 -17.88 17.04
CA GLU A 208 3.54 -18.00 18.40
C GLU A 208 4.04 -16.85 19.31
N GLY A 209 3.11 -16.26 20.08
CA GLY A 209 3.39 -15.11 20.94
C GLY A 209 3.46 -13.74 20.23
N GLU A 210 3.24 -13.69 18.92
CA GLU A 210 3.18 -12.46 18.14
C GLU A 210 1.76 -12.30 17.53
N PHE A 211 1.22 -11.09 17.52
CA PHE A 211 -0.08 -10.80 16.90
C PHE A 211 0.04 -10.22 15.48
N ARG A 212 1.24 -9.78 15.09
CA ARG A 212 1.52 -9.20 13.78
C ARG A 212 1.98 -10.27 12.80
N SER A 213 1.20 -10.51 11.77
CA SER A 213 1.40 -11.56 10.76
C SER A 213 2.46 -11.25 9.69
N ASN A 214 3.24 -10.18 9.85
CA ASN A 214 4.24 -9.76 8.87
C ASN A 214 5.31 -10.85 8.63
N LEU A 215 5.54 -11.25 7.37
CA LEU A 215 6.54 -12.25 6.99
C LEU A 215 7.96 -11.87 7.43
N HIS A 216 8.32 -10.58 7.39
CA HIS A 216 9.62 -10.08 7.88
C HIS A 216 9.82 -10.25 9.39
N ARG A 217 8.79 -10.62 10.15
CA ARG A 217 8.85 -10.93 11.58
C ARG A 217 8.82 -12.42 11.89
N GLY A 218 9.02 -13.25 10.85
CA GLY A 218 9.01 -14.71 11.00
C GLY A 218 7.62 -15.34 10.89
N GLY A 219 6.63 -14.58 10.41
CA GLY A 219 5.33 -15.13 10.04
C GLY A 219 5.43 -16.08 8.83
N THR A 220 4.44 -16.94 8.69
CA THR A 220 4.29 -17.87 7.57
C THR A 220 3.27 -17.38 6.55
N ALA A 221 3.36 -17.87 5.31
CA ALA A 221 2.39 -17.60 4.27
C ALA A 221 1.87 -18.91 3.67
N ALA A 222 0.57 -18.98 3.45
CA ALA A 222 -0.09 -20.10 2.79
C ALA A 222 -1.15 -19.61 1.80
N LEU A 223 -1.43 -20.45 0.80
CA LEU A 223 -2.53 -20.19 -0.12
C LEU A 223 -3.86 -20.10 0.66
N VAL A 224 -4.68 -19.12 0.33
CA VAL A 224 -6.03 -18.98 0.90
C VAL A 224 -7.09 -18.85 -0.17
N ARG A 225 -8.23 -19.48 0.05
CA ARG A 225 -9.44 -19.27 -0.76
C ARG A 225 -10.26 -18.13 -0.15
N LEU A 226 -10.48 -17.08 -0.94
CA LEU A 226 -11.30 -15.94 -0.53
C LEU A 226 -12.78 -16.25 -0.68
N THR A 227 -13.57 -15.77 0.27
CA THR A 227 -15.02 -15.68 0.10
C THR A 227 -15.38 -14.63 -0.98
N PRO A 228 -16.60 -14.67 -1.54
CA PRO A 228 -17.07 -13.63 -2.45
C PRO A 228 -17.01 -12.22 -1.82
N GLU A 229 -17.32 -12.11 -0.54
CA GLU A 229 -17.30 -10.86 0.20
C GLU A 229 -15.88 -10.32 0.39
N GLU A 230 -14.91 -11.14 0.81
CA GLU A 230 -13.51 -10.80 0.93
C GLU A 230 -12.93 -10.30 -0.41
N ARG A 231 -13.29 -10.99 -1.50
CA ARG A 231 -12.88 -10.60 -2.86
C ARG A 231 -13.47 -9.25 -3.26
N SER A 232 -14.76 -9.05 -3.03
CA SER A 232 -15.44 -7.78 -3.29
C SER A 232 -14.85 -6.65 -2.47
N THR A 233 -14.59 -6.86 -1.18
CA THR A 233 -13.97 -5.91 -0.27
C THR A 233 -12.59 -5.50 -0.76
N ALA A 234 -11.74 -6.44 -1.17
CA ALA A 234 -10.41 -6.15 -1.70
C ALA A 234 -10.47 -5.26 -2.96
N VAL A 235 -11.29 -5.63 -3.94
CA VAL A 235 -11.43 -4.88 -5.21
C VAL A 235 -12.02 -3.49 -4.97
N ARG A 236 -13.06 -3.37 -4.15
CA ARG A 236 -13.66 -2.08 -3.80
C ARG A 236 -12.66 -1.18 -3.09
N SER A 237 -11.85 -1.71 -2.19
CA SER A 237 -10.81 -0.96 -1.47
C SER A 237 -9.77 -0.38 -2.43
N ALA A 238 -9.19 -1.20 -3.30
CA ALA A 238 -8.23 -0.74 -4.30
C ALA A 238 -8.82 0.34 -5.21
N ARG A 239 -10.07 0.13 -5.70
CA ARG A 239 -10.76 1.08 -6.56
C ARG A 239 -11.05 2.43 -5.86
N LYS A 240 -11.46 2.41 -4.59
CA LYS A 240 -11.74 3.63 -3.82
C LYS A 240 -10.47 4.43 -3.52
N MET A 241 -9.34 3.76 -3.34
CA MET A 241 -8.03 4.43 -3.27
C MET A 241 -7.56 4.98 -4.62
N GLY A 242 -8.13 4.53 -5.74
CA GLY A 242 -7.69 4.88 -7.08
C GLY A 242 -6.52 4.04 -7.59
N LEU A 243 -6.22 2.91 -6.93
CA LEU A 243 -5.11 2.03 -7.27
C LEU A 243 -5.51 0.99 -8.31
N ASN A 244 -4.70 0.82 -9.33
CA ASN A 244 -4.83 -0.25 -10.32
C ASN A 244 -4.15 -1.55 -9.83
N VAL A 245 -3.05 -1.41 -9.07
CA VAL A 245 -2.39 -2.53 -8.40
C VAL A 245 -2.28 -2.23 -6.91
N ALA A 246 -2.81 -3.12 -6.09
CA ALA A 246 -2.82 -2.95 -4.64
C ALA A 246 -2.68 -4.28 -3.91
N GLY A 247 -2.00 -4.26 -2.77
CA GLY A 247 -2.09 -5.31 -1.76
C GLY A 247 -3.06 -4.86 -0.67
N VAL A 248 -4.17 -5.55 -0.53
CA VAL A 248 -5.19 -5.25 0.49
C VAL A 248 -5.07 -6.25 1.62
N ASP A 249 -4.85 -5.74 2.83
CA ASP A 249 -4.72 -6.54 4.04
C ASP A 249 -6.06 -6.58 4.77
N ILE A 250 -6.62 -7.77 4.96
CA ILE A 250 -7.97 -8.02 5.47
C ILE A 250 -7.88 -8.96 6.68
N LEU A 251 -8.57 -8.61 7.76
CA LEU A 251 -8.86 -9.52 8.86
C LEU A 251 -10.25 -10.11 8.72
N ARG A 252 -10.39 -11.37 9.12
CA ARG A 252 -11.68 -12.03 9.33
C ARG A 252 -12.19 -11.64 10.70
N SER A 253 -13.32 -10.96 10.77
CA SER A 253 -13.97 -10.59 12.02
C SER A 253 -15.36 -11.21 12.11
N ASN A 254 -15.96 -11.18 13.32
CA ASN A 254 -17.32 -11.69 13.57
C ASN A 254 -18.40 -10.88 12.86
N HIS A 255 -18.06 -9.69 12.35
CA HIS A 255 -18.97 -8.80 11.62
C HIS A 255 -18.57 -8.61 10.13
N GLY A 256 -17.83 -9.59 9.58
CA GLY A 256 -17.41 -9.62 8.19
C GLY A 256 -15.93 -9.25 7.98
N PRO A 257 -15.46 -9.16 6.71
CA PRO A 257 -14.09 -8.80 6.41
C PRO A 257 -13.82 -7.33 6.72
N VAL A 258 -12.77 -7.04 7.49
CA VAL A 258 -12.33 -5.68 7.81
C VAL A 258 -10.96 -5.40 7.22
N VAL A 259 -10.81 -4.25 6.56
CA VAL A 259 -9.58 -3.84 5.90
C VAL A 259 -8.67 -3.10 6.87
N MET A 260 -7.44 -3.58 7.02
CA MET A 260 -6.42 -2.92 7.82
C MET A 260 -5.61 -1.90 7.04
N GLU A 261 -5.27 -2.22 5.79
CA GLU A 261 -4.34 -1.42 4.98
C GLU A 261 -4.52 -1.70 3.50
N VAL A 262 -4.29 -0.68 2.67
CA VAL A 262 -4.23 -0.81 1.20
C VAL A 262 -2.87 -0.32 0.72
N ASN A 263 -2.04 -1.26 0.27
CA ASN A 263 -0.66 -1.01 -0.12
C ASN A 263 -0.52 -0.73 -1.61
N SER A 264 -0.02 0.44 -1.99
CA SER A 264 0.20 0.85 -3.40
C SER A 264 1.42 0.23 -4.08
N SER A 265 2.33 -0.36 -3.31
CA SER A 265 3.55 -1.02 -3.84
C SER A 265 3.77 -2.36 -3.14
N PRO A 266 2.84 -3.34 -3.32
CA PRO A 266 2.91 -4.61 -2.63
C PRO A 266 4.16 -5.40 -3.01
N GLY A 267 4.74 -6.13 -2.04
CA GLY A 267 5.78 -7.12 -2.30
C GLY A 267 5.19 -8.33 -3.05
N LEU A 268 5.93 -8.87 -4.02
CA LEU A 268 5.48 -10.01 -4.83
C LEU A 268 6.03 -11.35 -4.32
N GLU A 269 7.15 -11.35 -3.60
CA GLU A 269 7.87 -12.57 -3.21
C GLU A 269 6.99 -13.56 -2.43
N GLY A 270 6.43 -13.14 -1.32
CA GLY A 270 5.63 -14.02 -0.47
C GLY A 270 4.37 -14.53 -1.16
N ILE A 271 3.71 -13.69 -1.98
CA ILE A 271 2.46 -14.09 -2.63
C ILE A 271 2.70 -14.95 -3.87
N GLU A 272 3.76 -14.72 -4.65
CA GLU A 272 4.14 -15.61 -5.76
C GLU A 272 4.61 -16.97 -5.21
N ALA A 273 5.40 -16.98 -4.13
CA ALA A 273 5.83 -18.21 -3.47
C ALA A 273 4.65 -19.03 -2.92
N ALA A 274 3.70 -18.38 -2.22
CA ALA A 274 2.57 -19.06 -1.61
C ALA A 274 1.52 -19.56 -2.64
N THR A 275 1.42 -18.91 -3.81
CA THR A 275 0.35 -19.21 -4.78
C THR A 275 0.82 -19.87 -6.07
N GLY A 276 2.12 -19.84 -6.37
CA GLY A 276 2.70 -20.29 -7.64
C GLY A 276 2.28 -19.45 -8.85
N LYS A 277 1.69 -18.27 -8.65
CA LYS A 277 1.17 -17.43 -9.73
C LYS A 277 2.21 -16.42 -10.20
N ASP A 278 2.33 -16.23 -11.50
CA ASP A 278 3.11 -15.17 -12.13
C ASP A 278 2.39 -13.81 -12.00
N VAL A 279 2.48 -13.23 -10.82
CA VAL A 279 1.83 -11.94 -10.53
C VAL A 279 2.48 -10.81 -11.30
N ALA A 280 3.79 -10.83 -11.45
CA ALA A 280 4.52 -9.83 -12.23
C ALA A 280 4.05 -9.82 -13.69
N GLY A 281 3.90 -11.00 -14.32
CA GLY A 281 3.35 -11.12 -15.66
C GLY A 281 1.94 -10.57 -15.80
N LEU A 282 1.06 -10.82 -14.81
CA LEU A 282 -0.30 -10.26 -14.80
C LEU A 282 -0.32 -8.73 -14.69
N ILE A 283 0.63 -8.15 -13.95
CA ILE A 283 0.80 -6.68 -13.87
C ILE A 283 1.23 -6.11 -15.25
N ILE A 284 2.19 -6.74 -15.92
CA ILE A 284 2.62 -6.27 -17.25
C ILE A 284 1.47 -6.41 -18.27
N GLN A 285 0.72 -7.52 -18.25
CA GLN A 285 -0.48 -7.69 -19.09
C GLN A 285 -1.52 -6.59 -18.85
N PHE A 286 -1.68 -6.16 -17.58
CA PHE A 286 -2.57 -5.07 -17.27
C PHE A 286 -2.08 -3.75 -17.89
N ILE A 287 -0.78 -3.47 -17.82
CA ILE A 287 -0.18 -2.29 -18.48
C ILE A 287 -0.44 -2.33 -19.99
N GLU A 288 -0.17 -3.45 -20.67
CA GLU A 288 -0.39 -3.62 -22.11
C GLU A 288 -1.81 -3.25 -22.55
N ARG A 289 -2.80 -3.65 -21.75
CA ARG A 289 -4.22 -3.41 -22.05
C ARG A 289 -4.66 -1.98 -21.77
N ASN A 290 -3.96 -1.27 -20.89
CA ASN A 290 -4.44 -0.01 -20.34
C ASN A 290 -3.54 1.19 -20.66
N ALA A 291 -2.25 0.98 -20.93
CA ALA A 291 -1.34 2.08 -21.22
C ALA A 291 -1.75 2.79 -22.51
N LYS A 292 -2.12 4.04 -22.34
CA LYS A 292 -2.40 4.99 -23.43
C LYS A 292 -1.86 6.35 -23.01
N PRO A 293 -1.30 7.14 -23.92
CA PRO A 293 -0.82 8.48 -23.64
C PRO A 293 -1.90 9.31 -22.93
N ASN A 294 -1.51 10.04 -21.91
CA ASN A 294 -2.41 10.93 -21.11
C ASN A 294 -3.60 10.23 -20.44
N LYS A 295 -3.59 8.88 -20.34
CA LYS A 295 -4.65 8.15 -19.67
C LYS A 295 -4.39 8.09 -18.17
N THR A 296 -4.86 9.12 -17.47
CA THR A 296 -4.93 9.16 -16.00
C THR A 296 -6.35 9.48 -15.58
N ARG A 297 -6.75 9.07 -14.35
CA ARG A 297 -8.07 9.41 -13.79
C ARG A 297 -8.14 10.89 -13.42
N THR A 298 -7.03 11.44 -12.99
CA THR A 298 -6.90 12.84 -12.58
C THR A 298 -6.58 13.76 -13.75
N ARG A 299 -6.31 13.21 -14.94
CA ARG A 299 -5.84 13.97 -16.12
C ARG A 299 -4.64 14.89 -15.84
N GLY A 300 -3.76 14.47 -14.92
CA GLY A 300 -2.60 15.25 -14.51
C GLY A 300 -2.89 16.40 -13.54
N SER A 301 -4.14 16.60 -13.11
CA SER A 301 -4.52 17.69 -12.21
C SER A 301 -4.30 17.41 -10.72
N GLY A 302 -3.61 16.34 -10.35
CA GLY A 302 -3.14 16.10 -8.99
C GLY A 302 -4.17 15.56 -8.02
#